data_92ef70fa84766e1161d349fac7f09c1d
#
_entry.id   92ef70fa84766e1161d349fac7f09c1d
#
_cell.length_a   1.000
_cell.length_b   1.000
_cell.length_c   1.000
_cell.angle_alpha   90.00
_cell.angle_beta   90.00
_cell.angle_gamma   90.00
#
_symmetry.space_group_name_H-M   'P 1'
#
loop_
_entity.id
_entity.type
_entity.pdbx_description
1 polymer ?
#
loop_
_entity_poly.entity_id
_entity_poly.type
_entity_poly.pdbx_seq_one_letter_code
_entity_poly.pdbx_strand_id
1 'polypeptide(L)'
;MLEEIMVEVAYALPEEQVIIAIKIPTKSDVKQAIEKSGIQKKFPSIDLSKNKVGIFGKKTTLDHTLNDRDRIEIYRPLILDPMEMRRKRAAKKK
;
A
#
# COMPACT_ATOMS: atom_id res chain seq x y z
N MET A 1 7.13 -25.72 7.89
CA MET A 1 6.06 -24.97 7.24
C MET A 1 5.65 -23.79 8.08
N LEU A 2 5.57 -22.62 7.49
CA LEU A 2 5.15 -21.44 8.22
C LEU A 2 3.62 -21.42 8.31
N GLU A 3 3.10 -21.34 9.53
CA GLU A 3 1.66 -21.13 9.74
C GLU A 3 1.31 -19.65 9.66
N GLU A 4 2.29 -18.79 9.97
CA GLU A 4 2.16 -17.36 9.86
C GLU A 4 3.32 -16.78 9.08
N ILE A 5 3.07 -15.66 8.43
CA ILE A 5 4.11 -14.92 7.72
C ILE A 5 4.19 -13.52 8.30
N MET A 6 5.35 -12.90 8.14
CA MET A 6 5.56 -11.51 8.56
C MET A 6 5.54 -10.63 7.34
N VAL A 7 4.71 -9.59 7.36
CA VAL A 7 4.64 -8.62 6.27
C VAL A 7 4.65 -7.21 6.82
N GLU A 8 4.96 -6.25 5.97
CA GLU A 8 4.91 -4.85 6.32
C GLU A 8 3.83 -4.15 5.51
N VAL A 9 3.14 -3.20 6.13
CA VAL A 9 2.19 -2.35 5.43
C VAL A 9 2.73 -0.92 5.51
N ALA A 10 3.02 -0.34 4.36
CA ALA A 10 3.62 0.99 4.25
C ALA A 10 2.63 1.96 3.61
N TYR A 11 2.56 3.16 4.18
CA TYR A 11 1.75 4.24 3.63
C TYR A 11 2.63 5.47 3.48
N ALA A 12 2.79 5.91 2.24
CA ALA A 12 3.65 7.05 1.93
C ALA A 12 2.86 8.35 2.08
N LEU A 13 3.29 9.18 3.01
CA LEU A 13 2.77 10.53 3.20
C LEU A 13 3.77 11.52 2.60
N PRO A 14 3.35 12.76 2.29
CA PRO A 14 4.27 13.73 1.70
C PRO A 14 5.51 14.01 2.55
N GLU A 15 5.37 13.98 3.87
CA GLU A 15 6.45 14.35 4.77
C GLU A 15 7.08 13.15 5.48
N GLU A 16 6.43 12.01 5.45
CA GLU A 16 6.94 10.83 6.14
C GLU A 16 6.37 9.55 5.54
N GLN A 17 6.97 8.43 5.88
CA GLN A 17 6.48 7.12 5.51
C GLN A 17 6.17 6.35 6.78
N VAL A 18 4.98 5.77 6.85
CA VAL A 18 4.57 4.96 7.99
C VAL A 18 4.64 3.49 7.58
N ILE A 19 5.32 2.69 8.38
CA ILE A 19 5.47 1.26 8.13
C ILE A 19 5.01 0.50 9.37
N ILE A 20 4.09 -0.44 9.18
CA ILE A 20 3.58 -1.29 10.28
C ILE A 20 3.90 -2.73 9.92
N ALA A 21 4.66 -3.39 10.80
CA ALA A 21 4.98 -4.81 10.63
C ALA A 21 3.93 -5.65 11.38
N ILE A 22 3.42 -6.68 10.72
CA ILE A 22 2.40 -7.55 11.30
C ILE A 22 2.66 -9.00 10.95
N LYS A 23 2.11 -9.89 11.76
CA LYS A 23 2.07 -11.33 11.46
C LYS A 23 0.66 -11.69 11.02
N ILE A 24 0.55 -12.45 9.95
CA ILE A 24 -0.73 -12.87 9.39
C ILE A 24 -0.66 -14.35 9.02
N PRO A 25 -1.80 -15.03 8.94
CA PRO A 25 -1.79 -16.42 8.50
C PRO A 25 -1.23 -16.56 7.10
N THR A 26 -0.55 -17.69 6.87
CA THR A 26 -0.10 -18.05 5.52
C THR A 26 -1.30 -18.04 4.56
N LYS A 27 -1.10 -17.57 3.35
CA LYS A 27 -2.13 -17.45 2.30
C LYS A 27 -3.10 -16.30 2.52
N SER A 28 -2.79 -15.39 3.43
CA SER A 28 -3.56 -14.14 3.56
C SER A 28 -3.33 -13.26 2.33
N ASP A 29 -4.31 -12.43 2.03
CA ASP A 29 -4.19 -11.50 0.91
C ASP A 29 -3.87 -10.07 1.38
N VAL A 30 -3.67 -9.19 0.42
CA VAL A 30 -3.31 -7.79 0.69
C VAL A 30 -4.37 -7.11 1.55
N LYS A 31 -5.64 -7.31 1.23
CA LYS A 31 -6.74 -6.69 1.98
C LYS A 31 -6.73 -7.11 3.44
N GLN A 32 -6.54 -8.40 3.70
CA GLN A 32 -6.50 -8.92 5.07
C GLN A 32 -5.34 -8.32 5.85
N ALA A 33 -4.17 -8.18 5.22
CA ALA A 33 -3.02 -7.59 5.86
C ALA A 33 -3.26 -6.13 6.22
N ILE A 34 -3.82 -5.36 5.29
CA ILE A 34 -4.13 -3.95 5.53
C ILE A 34 -5.12 -3.81 6.69
N GLU A 35 -6.16 -4.63 6.70
CA GLU A 35 -7.15 -4.60 7.77
C GLU A 35 -6.52 -4.94 9.12
N LYS A 36 -5.69 -5.98 9.16
CA LYS A 36 -5.07 -6.39 10.42
C LYS A 36 -4.06 -5.37 10.93
N SER A 37 -3.40 -4.65 10.03
CA SER A 37 -2.41 -3.65 10.43
C SER A 37 -3.02 -2.49 11.21
N GLY A 38 -4.32 -2.23 11.03
CA GLY A 38 -4.98 -1.09 11.66
C GLY A 38 -4.62 0.24 11.03
N ILE A 39 -3.95 0.22 9.89
CA ILE A 39 -3.49 1.47 9.26
C ILE A 39 -4.65 2.36 8.85
N GLN A 40 -5.80 1.78 8.49
CA GLN A 40 -6.97 2.57 8.12
C GLN A 40 -7.58 3.28 9.33
N LYS A 41 -7.44 2.71 10.52
CA LYS A 41 -7.87 3.38 11.74
C LYS A 41 -6.97 4.56 12.07
N LYS A 42 -5.69 4.41 11.80
CA LYS A 42 -4.71 5.46 12.02
C LYS A 42 -4.82 6.57 10.98
N PHE A 43 -5.16 6.19 9.75
CA PHE A 43 -5.33 7.13 8.64
C PHE A 43 -6.67 6.89 7.97
N PRO A 44 -7.76 7.47 8.53
CA PRO A 44 -9.10 7.21 7.99
C PRO A 44 -9.32 7.67 6.55
N SER A 45 -8.43 8.50 6.03
CA SER A 45 -8.52 8.95 4.65
C SER A 45 -8.16 7.86 3.63
N ILE A 46 -7.58 6.75 4.08
CA ILE A 46 -7.27 5.64 3.18
C ILE A 46 -8.57 4.97 2.77
N ASP A 47 -8.81 4.95 1.46
CA ASP A 47 -9.98 4.31 0.88
C ASP A 47 -9.48 3.31 -0.16
N LEU A 48 -9.59 2.02 0.15
CA LEU A 48 -9.04 0.98 -0.70
C LEU A 48 -9.76 0.84 -2.04
N SER A 49 -10.92 1.47 -2.19
CA SER A 49 -11.59 1.54 -3.49
C SER A 49 -10.94 2.58 -4.40
N LYS A 50 -10.17 3.50 -3.85
CA LYS A 50 -9.52 4.58 -4.59
C LYS A 50 -7.99 4.53 -4.53
N ASN A 51 -7.45 4.17 -3.37
CA ASN A 51 -6.00 4.06 -3.22
C ASN A 51 -5.51 2.77 -3.87
N LYS A 52 -4.53 2.90 -4.73
CA LYS A 52 -3.90 1.74 -5.35
C LYS A 52 -2.91 1.13 -4.38
N VAL A 53 -2.66 -0.16 -4.53
CA VAL A 53 -1.72 -0.88 -3.68
C VAL A 53 -0.68 -1.58 -4.54
N GLY A 54 0.45 -1.88 -3.93
CA GLY A 54 1.53 -2.59 -4.61
C GLY A 54 2.37 -3.37 -3.63
N ILE A 55 3.26 -4.19 -4.17
CA ILE A 55 4.24 -4.95 -3.40
C ILE A 55 5.60 -4.65 -3.99
N PHE A 56 6.48 -4.07 -3.17
CA PHE A 56 7.82 -3.68 -3.59
C PHE A 56 7.83 -2.86 -4.89
N GLY A 57 6.93 -1.87 -4.96
CA GLY A 57 6.88 -0.95 -6.09
C GLY A 57 6.07 -1.44 -7.29
N LYS A 58 5.57 -2.66 -7.26
CA LYS A 58 4.75 -3.19 -8.35
C LYS A 58 3.28 -3.17 -7.98
N LYS A 59 2.45 -2.58 -8.83
CA LYS A 59 1.01 -2.57 -8.58
C LYS A 59 0.45 -3.98 -8.46
N THR A 60 -0.47 -4.15 -7.54
CA THR A 60 -1.14 -5.42 -7.35
C THR A 60 -2.60 -5.18 -6.97
N THR A 61 -3.32 -6.24 -6.68
CA THR A 61 -4.73 -6.17 -6.32
C THR A 61 -4.90 -6.56 -4.85
N LEU A 62 -6.08 -6.24 -4.30
CA LEU A 62 -6.37 -6.52 -2.89
C LEU A 62 -6.46 -8.01 -2.59
N ASP A 63 -6.73 -8.82 -3.60
CA ASP A 63 -6.84 -10.27 -3.44
C ASP A 63 -5.55 -11.03 -3.73
N HIS A 64 -4.45 -10.30 -3.93
CA HIS A 64 -3.15 -10.93 -4.17
C HIS A 64 -2.67 -11.65 -2.91
N THR A 65 -2.29 -12.93 -3.05
CA THR A 65 -1.79 -13.73 -1.94
C THR A 65 -0.38 -13.31 -1.57
N LEU A 66 -0.16 -13.13 -0.28
CA LEU A 66 1.12 -12.63 0.23
C LEU A 66 2.08 -13.75 0.57
N ASN A 67 3.36 -13.44 0.44
CA ASN A 67 4.46 -14.30 0.85
C ASN A 67 5.16 -13.69 2.07
N ASP A 68 5.89 -14.52 2.80
CA ASP A 68 6.65 -14.05 3.94
C ASP A 68 7.59 -12.92 3.54
N ARG A 69 7.62 -11.86 4.35
CA ARG A 69 8.45 -10.68 4.17
C ARG A 69 8.05 -9.76 3.02
N ASP A 70 6.85 -9.92 2.50
CA ASP A 70 6.34 -8.97 1.52
C ASP A 70 6.10 -7.60 2.18
N ARG A 71 6.31 -6.56 1.40
CA ARG A 71 5.98 -5.19 1.80
C ARG A 71 4.82 -4.69 0.95
N ILE A 72 3.70 -4.46 1.59
CA ILE A 72 2.52 -3.90 0.95
C ILE A 72 2.64 -2.39 1.01
N GLU A 73 2.45 -1.73 -0.13
CA GLU A 73 2.50 -0.29 -0.22
C GLU A 73 1.13 0.23 -0.60
N ILE A 74 0.66 1.24 0.13
CA ILE A 74 -0.59 1.93 -0.19
C ILE A 74 -0.22 3.27 -0.80
N TYR A 75 -0.67 3.50 -2.03
CA TYR A 75 -0.31 4.69 -2.78
C TYR A 75 -1.37 5.76 -2.66
N ARG A 76 -0.94 7.00 -2.56
CA ARG A 76 -1.85 8.14 -2.58
C ARG A 76 -2.14 8.51 -4.04
N PRO A 77 -3.43 8.72 -4.38
CA PRO A 77 -3.80 8.87 -5.79
C PRO A 77 -3.11 9.99 -6.55
N LEU A 78 -2.87 11.13 -5.90
CA LEU A 78 -2.33 12.29 -6.60
C LEU A 78 -0.81 12.38 -6.61
N ILE A 79 -0.14 11.62 -5.77
CA ILE A 79 1.30 11.76 -5.58
C ILE A 79 2.09 10.71 -6.34
N LEU A 80 1.52 9.51 -6.47
CA LEU A 80 2.27 8.35 -6.95
C LEU A 80 1.89 7.90 -8.36
N ASP A 81 1.15 8.71 -9.10
CA ASP A 81 0.89 8.46 -10.51
C ASP A 81 1.86 9.33 -11.33
N PRO A 82 2.93 8.73 -11.89
CA PRO A 82 3.90 9.51 -12.66
C PRO A 82 3.30 10.20 -13.88
N MET A 83 2.29 9.59 -14.48
CA MET A 83 1.63 10.19 -15.65
C MET A 83 0.89 11.46 -15.29
N GLU A 84 0.17 11.44 -14.17
CA GLU A 84 -0.53 12.63 -13.71
C GLU A 84 0.42 13.74 -13.31
N MET A 85 1.51 13.39 -12.66
CA MET A 85 2.52 14.38 -12.30
C MET A 85 3.12 15.04 -13.52
N ARG A 86 3.36 14.29 -14.59
CA ARG A 86 3.85 14.84 -15.84
C ARG A 86 2.85 15.79 -16.47
N ARG A 87 1.57 15.43 -16.48
CA ARG A 87 0.52 16.29 -17.02
C ARG A 87 0.42 17.60 -16.26
N LYS A 88 0.50 17.55 -14.94
CA LYS A 88 0.45 18.77 -14.14
C LYS A 88 1.63 19.67 -14.41
N ARG A 89 2.82 19.11 -14.58
CA ARG A 89 4.00 19.89 -14.92
C ARG A 89 3.86 20.53 -16.29
N ALA A 90 3.39 19.75 -17.26
CA ALA A 90 3.18 20.28 -18.63
C ALA A 90 2.16 21.41 -18.63
N ALA A 91 1.08 21.26 -17.87
CA ALA A 91 0.05 22.30 -17.78
C ALA A 91 0.57 23.59 -17.15
N LYS A 92 1.49 23.47 -16.20
CA LYS A 92 2.07 24.65 -15.55
C LYS A 92 3.15 25.34 -16.38
N LYS A 93 3.66 24.65 -17.36
CA LYS A 93 4.77 25.15 -18.18
C LYS A 93 4.27 25.85 -19.43
N LYS A 94 3.61 26.90 -19.28
CA LYS A 94 3.17 27.67 -20.46
C LYS A 94 4.05 28.86 -20.69
#